data_083b979dd49c0e9873ee55ae03b63793
#
_entry.id   083b979dd49c0e9873ee55ae03b63793
#
_cell.length_a   1.000
_cell.length_b   1.000
_cell.length_c   1.000
_cell.angle_alpha   90.00
_cell.angle_beta   90.00
_cell.angle_gamma   90.00
#
_symmetry.space_group_name_H-M   'P 1'
#
loop_
_entity.id
_entity.type
_entity.pdbx_description
1 polymer ?
#
loop_
_entity_poly.entity_id
_entity_poly.type
_entity_poly.pdbx_seq_one_letter_code
_entity_poly.pdbx_strand_id
1 'polypeptide(L)'
;MKAMNVAAALVSLALGLPASAEEYWSYSYQGIEVTAAGNAGRAADLGHDLVQLDAAFVQTAAAPLGSWRSPVHVYALPGSLFKKVWGADASAAYLNAGSYRDIMINNDHSNADNRHWAAYAAYISGLLSTQGIRYPIWYSTGLSSVFAETSVLGDRVIIGGIDRGVLRQLDRGPLIPMRTLLTWKFNDPQPHDSNFTSLYRAQCWLFVHQVLIEHKYRDSVARYLELLRHGKSESEAFAASFSVSYEDLDAFMRGLMTQGTLNRFAIDLPKLNAAAPQPVSAADVDARLAEFGVRHNREVQESLQLAQSAISVEPNNERACRALARGQVIEGKYTDALASVERLAARPALSAAAHADCGFVLAAIAQHHADVGTGEAALLQRARSEYEQAIALNGDDIASLYEFAGMIEAQKDVEAANKLKPVMEQAFDRNHHDAELARGLVRLCLVSGDLDDALKFAVAWQENAKSNTDEDQATARVARIKASIEHRSSAGADNPN
;
A
#
# COMPACT_ATOMS: atom_id res chain seq x y z
N MET A 1 -30.71 1.15 74.20
CA MET A 1 -29.47 0.58 73.76
C MET A 1 -29.67 0.10 72.33
N LYS A 2 -29.13 0.82 71.35
CA LYS A 2 -29.31 0.52 69.91
C LYS A 2 -28.16 -0.30 69.50
N ALA A 3 -28.39 -1.52 68.98
CA ALA A 3 -27.42 -2.37 68.35
C ALA A 3 -27.23 -1.92 66.91
N MET A 4 -26.02 -1.60 66.56
CA MET A 4 -25.59 -1.15 65.22
C MET A 4 -25.13 -2.39 64.45
N ASN A 5 -25.94 -2.82 63.46
CA ASN A 5 -25.54 -3.88 62.52
C ASN A 5 -24.58 -3.30 61.50
N VAL A 6 -23.34 -3.77 61.56
CA VAL A 6 -22.33 -3.54 60.52
C VAL A 6 -22.46 -4.69 59.50
N ALA A 7 -23.05 -4.39 58.34
CA ALA A 7 -23.05 -5.30 57.20
C ALA A 7 -21.69 -5.21 56.50
N ALA A 8 -20.89 -6.25 56.63
CA ALA A 8 -19.65 -6.41 55.84
C ALA A 8 -20.01 -6.78 54.41
N ALA A 9 -19.80 -5.86 53.48
CA ALA A 9 -19.89 -6.12 52.05
C ALA A 9 -18.64 -6.94 51.64
N LEU A 10 -18.82 -8.23 51.45
CA LEU A 10 -17.82 -9.09 50.75
C LEU A 10 -17.80 -8.68 49.27
N VAL A 11 -16.81 -7.85 48.90
CA VAL A 11 -16.43 -7.67 47.50
C VAL A 11 -15.70 -8.93 47.07
N SER A 12 -16.41 -9.79 46.38
CA SER A 12 -15.81 -10.91 45.66
C SER A 12 -14.97 -10.35 44.53
N LEU A 13 -13.67 -10.19 44.78
CA LEU A 13 -12.68 -10.10 43.68
C LEU A 13 -12.71 -11.43 42.94
N ALA A 14 -13.52 -11.53 41.90
CA ALA A 14 -13.30 -12.51 40.88
C ALA A 14 -11.93 -12.18 40.23
N LEU A 15 -10.90 -12.86 40.70
CA LEU A 15 -9.65 -12.99 39.99
C LEU A 15 -9.98 -13.70 38.67
N GLY A 16 -10.45 -12.92 37.68
CA GLY A 16 -10.38 -13.37 36.30
C GLY A 16 -8.92 -13.68 36.03
N LEU A 17 -8.62 -14.94 35.87
CA LEU A 17 -7.36 -15.36 35.24
C LEU A 17 -7.25 -14.50 33.98
N PRO A 18 -6.15 -13.76 33.75
CA PRO A 18 -5.99 -13.06 32.49
C PRO A 18 -6.12 -14.14 31.40
N ALA A 19 -7.08 -13.98 30.48
CA ALA A 19 -7.01 -14.68 29.23
C ALA A 19 -5.57 -14.54 28.79
N SER A 20 -4.86 -15.64 28.54
CA SER A 20 -3.43 -15.65 28.24
C SER A 20 -3.18 -14.52 27.26
N ALA A 21 -2.42 -13.50 27.70
CA ALA A 21 -2.14 -12.34 26.87
C ALA A 21 -1.51 -12.91 25.60
N GLU A 22 -2.08 -12.57 24.46
CA GLU A 22 -1.60 -13.09 23.18
C GLU A 22 -0.17 -12.58 22.99
N GLU A 23 0.76 -13.50 22.77
CA GLU A 23 2.15 -13.16 22.53
C GLU A 23 2.31 -12.68 21.09
N TYR A 24 3.14 -11.67 20.90
CA TYR A 24 3.48 -11.15 19.57
C TYR A 24 4.97 -11.23 19.33
N TRP A 25 5.33 -11.50 18.09
CA TRP A 25 6.71 -11.65 17.65
C TRP A 25 6.95 -10.87 16.38
N SER A 26 8.11 -10.22 16.29
CA SER A 26 8.58 -9.51 15.10
C SER A 26 9.72 -10.26 14.45
N TYR A 27 9.70 -10.29 13.12
CA TYR A 27 10.77 -10.77 12.26
C TYR A 27 11.08 -9.69 11.22
N SER A 28 12.35 -9.39 10.99
CA SER A 28 12.76 -8.39 10.01
C SER A 28 13.93 -8.90 9.17
N TYR A 29 13.79 -8.85 7.86
CA TYR A 29 14.84 -9.20 6.92
C TYR A 29 14.58 -8.57 5.54
N GLN A 30 15.61 -7.98 4.92
CA GLN A 30 15.59 -7.41 3.57
C GLN A 30 14.40 -6.48 3.29
N GLY A 31 14.02 -5.65 4.26
CA GLY A 31 12.90 -4.69 4.09
C GLY A 31 11.51 -5.28 4.30
N ILE A 32 11.40 -6.56 4.67
CA ILE A 32 10.14 -7.17 5.11
C ILE A 32 10.15 -7.23 6.63
N GLU A 33 9.16 -6.58 7.27
CA GLU A 33 8.94 -6.62 8.71
C GLU A 33 7.61 -7.29 9.01
N VAL A 34 7.65 -8.45 9.67
CA VAL A 34 6.46 -9.20 10.08
C VAL A 34 6.21 -9.00 11.55
N THR A 35 4.99 -8.65 11.93
CA THR A 35 4.47 -8.72 13.30
C THR A 35 3.38 -9.77 13.35
N ALA A 36 3.59 -10.85 14.07
CA ALA A 36 2.66 -11.97 14.11
C ALA A 36 2.22 -12.31 15.53
N ALA A 37 0.93 -12.57 15.71
CA ALA A 37 0.38 -13.15 16.91
C ALA A 37 0.71 -14.64 16.99
N GLY A 38 1.05 -15.13 18.21
CA GLY A 38 1.32 -16.52 18.51
C GLY A 38 2.75 -16.75 19.01
N ASN A 39 3.62 -17.38 18.23
CA ASN A 39 4.99 -17.71 18.64
C ASN A 39 6.05 -17.25 17.65
N ALA A 40 7.31 -17.25 18.09
CA ALA A 40 8.46 -16.86 17.28
C ALA A 40 8.55 -17.60 15.93
N GLY A 41 8.24 -18.89 15.92
CA GLY A 41 8.26 -19.71 14.71
C GLY A 41 7.29 -19.20 13.64
N ARG A 42 6.09 -18.75 14.04
CA ARG A 42 5.09 -18.21 13.12
C ARG A 42 5.57 -16.94 12.42
N ALA A 43 6.16 -16.01 13.16
CA ALA A 43 6.72 -14.78 12.59
C ALA A 43 7.90 -15.09 11.66
N ALA A 44 8.79 -16.01 12.06
CA ALA A 44 9.94 -16.45 11.26
C ALA A 44 9.49 -17.14 9.97
N ASP A 45 8.56 -18.09 10.06
CA ASP A 45 8.07 -18.87 8.92
C ASP A 45 7.44 -17.93 7.86
N LEU A 46 6.53 -17.04 8.29
CA LEU A 46 5.88 -16.10 7.39
C LEU A 46 6.89 -15.13 6.77
N GLY A 47 7.80 -14.58 7.56
CA GLY A 47 8.81 -13.65 7.07
C GLY A 47 9.80 -14.31 6.11
N HIS A 48 10.27 -15.52 6.45
CA HIS A 48 11.11 -16.35 5.58
C HIS A 48 10.42 -16.62 4.24
N ASP A 49 9.17 -17.08 4.29
CA ASP A 49 8.39 -17.41 3.11
C ASP A 49 8.21 -16.20 2.18
N LEU A 50 7.91 -15.01 2.75
CA LEU A 50 7.73 -13.79 1.95
C LEU A 50 9.03 -13.33 1.29
N VAL A 51 10.18 -13.45 1.96
CA VAL A 51 11.50 -13.15 1.36
C VAL A 51 11.83 -14.09 0.21
N GLN A 52 11.57 -15.39 0.39
CA GLN A 52 11.78 -16.38 -0.68
C GLN A 52 10.79 -16.19 -1.83
N LEU A 53 9.54 -15.85 -1.53
CA LEU A 53 8.52 -15.52 -2.52
C LEU A 53 8.94 -14.30 -3.37
N ASP A 54 9.45 -13.25 -2.73
CA ASP A 54 9.95 -12.04 -3.42
C ASP A 54 11.10 -12.39 -4.38
N ALA A 55 12.09 -13.14 -3.91
CA ALA A 55 13.21 -13.56 -4.73
C ALA A 55 12.77 -14.44 -5.92
N ALA A 56 11.83 -15.36 -5.70
CA ALA A 56 11.27 -16.20 -6.74
C ALA A 56 10.45 -15.38 -7.75
N PHE A 57 9.69 -14.40 -7.28
CA PHE A 57 8.91 -13.50 -8.12
C PHE A 57 9.81 -12.69 -9.06
N VAL A 58 10.87 -12.09 -8.54
CA VAL A 58 11.84 -11.31 -9.35
C VAL A 58 12.48 -12.17 -10.44
N GLN A 59 12.75 -13.45 -10.18
CA GLN A 59 13.36 -14.35 -11.16
C GLN A 59 12.39 -14.84 -12.24
N THR A 60 11.09 -14.90 -11.95
CA THR A 60 10.10 -15.54 -12.86
C THR A 60 9.20 -14.57 -13.58
N ALA A 61 9.00 -13.37 -13.06
CA ALA A 61 8.10 -12.41 -13.67
C ALA A 61 8.54 -12.04 -15.09
N ALA A 62 7.58 -12.03 -16.01
CA ALA A 62 7.82 -11.72 -17.42
C ALA A 62 8.06 -10.22 -17.70
N ALA A 63 7.89 -9.36 -16.71
CA ALA A 63 8.06 -7.91 -16.82
C ALA A 63 9.25 -7.42 -15.98
N PRO A 64 9.96 -6.37 -16.43
CA PRO A 64 11.02 -5.76 -15.63
C PRO A 64 10.40 -5.17 -14.35
N LEU A 65 10.74 -5.78 -13.23
CA LEU A 65 10.27 -5.35 -11.91
C LEU A 65 11.35 -4.50 -11.25
N GLY A 66 10.97 -3.35 -10.74
CA GLY A 66 11.83 -2.61 -9.82
C GLY A 66 11.94 -3.35 -8.48
N SER A 67 13.07 -3.22 -7.80
CA SER A 67 13.20 -3.72 -6.43
C SER A 67 12.35 -2.89 -5.46
N TRP A 68 11.78 -3.54 -4.44
CA TRP A 68 11.20 -2.84 -3.30
C TRP A 68 12.28 -1.98 -2.62
N ARG A 69 12.00 -0.69 -2.46
CA ARG A 69 12.92 0.22 -1.77
C ARG A 69 12.42 0.67 -0.41
N SER A 70 11.13 0.49 -0.14
CA SER A 70 10.52 0.83 1.14
C SER A 70 10.17 -0.42 1.91
N PRO A 71 10.28 -0.41 3.25
CA PRO A 71 9.87 -1.54 4.08
C PRO A 71 8.42 -1.93 3.85
N VAL A 72 8.16 -3.23 3.87
CA VAL A 72 6.81 -3.80 3.86
C VAL A 72 6.50 -4.28 5.26
N HIS A 73 5.46 -3.74 5.88
CA HIS A 73 4.99 -4.18 7.18
C HIS A 73 3.87 -5.20 7.00
N VAL A 74 4.03 -6.35 7.62
CA VAL A 74 3.07 -7.45 7.55
C VAL A 74 2.55 -7.75 8.95
N TYR A 75 1.25 -7.62 9.14
CA TYR A 75 0.57 -7.85 10.42
C TYR A 75 -0.28 -9.11 10.32
N ALA A 76 0.18 -10.20 10.93
CA ALA A 76 -0.58 -11.47 11.01
C ALA A 76 -1.34 -11.52 12.34
N LEU A 77 -2.63 -11.22 12.30
CA LEU A 77 -3.47 -10.92 13.46
C LEU A 77 -4.56 -11.97 13.67
N PRO A 78 -5.04 -12.16 14.92
CA PRO A 78 -6.30 -12.86 15.18
C PRO A 78 -7.45 -12.16 14.46
N GLY A 79 -8.47 -12.93 14.03
CA GLY A 79 -9.57 -12.38 13.24
C GLY A 79 -10.35 -11.28 13.96
N SER A 80 -10.48 -11.36 15.29
CA SER A 80 -11.10 -10.30 16.09
C SER A 80 -10.37 -8.97 15.99
N LEU A 81 -9.05 -8.98 16.11
CA LEU A 81 -8.20 -7.79 16.01
C LEU A 81 -8.09 -7.30 14.56
N PHE A 82 -7.96 -8.21 13.60
CA PHE A 82 -8.01 -7.89 12.18
C PHE A 82 -9.29 -7.11 11.84
N LYS A 83 -10.47 -7.65 12.23
CA LYS A 83 -11.76 -7.01 11.99
C LYS A 83 -11.88 -5.65 12.67
N LYS A 84 -11.34 -5.51 13.88
CA LYS A 84 -11.35 -4.24 14.63
C LYS A 84 -10.60 -3.13 13.90
N VAL A 85 -9.46 -3.45 13.27
CA VAL A 85 -8.59 -2.47 12.59
C VAL A 85 -8.95 -2.29 11.11
N TRP A 86 -9.41 -3.36 10.44
CA TRP A 86 -9.77 -3.34 9.03
C TRP A 86 -11.22 -2.90 8.76
N GLY A 87 -12.12 -3.10 9.72
CA GLY A 87 -13.54 -2.77 9.60
C GLY A 87 -14.39 -3.81 8.87
N ALA A 88 -13.80 -4.87 8.34
CA ALA A 88 -14.50 -5.92 7.62
C ALA A 88 -13.86 -7.30 7.83
N ASP A 89 -14.59 -8.36 7.50
CA ASP A 89 -14.08 -9.72 7.50
C ASP A 89 -13.46 -10.04 6.14
N ALA A 90 -12.15 -10.28 6.14
CA ALA A 90 -11.38 -10.63 4.96
C ALA A 90 -10.21 -11.55 5.36
N SER A 91 -9.63 -12.28 4.38
CA SER A 91 -8.48 -13.14 4.63
C SER A 91 -7.17 -12.37 4.71
N ALA A 92 -7.04 -11.34 3.89
CA ALA A 92 -5.93 -10.38 3.92
C ALA A 92 -6.34 -9.07 3.27
N ALA A 93 -5.59 -8.03 3.59
CA ALA A 93 -5.72 -6.71 3.00
C ALA A 93 -4.33 -6.15 2.71
N TYR A 94 -4.22 -5.37 1.64
CA TYR A 94 -3.02 -4.64 1.28
C TYR A 94 -3.35 -3.16 1.10
N LEU A 95 -2.54 -2.30 1.69
CA LEU A 95 -2.67 -0.85 1.56
C LEU A 95 -1.32 -0.18 1.29
N ASN A 96 -1.38 0.88 0.51
CA ASN A 96 -0.26 1.73 0.15
C ASN A 96 -0.59 3.17 0.53
N ALA A 97 0.28 3.82 1.27
CA ALA A 97 0.18 5.25 1.57
C ALA A 97 1.59 5.85 1.60
N GLY A 98 1.91 6.60 0.57
CA GLY A 98 3.26 7.15 0.40
C GLY A 98 4.34 6.08 0.40
N SER A 99 5.29 6.21 1.31
CA SER A 99 6.36 5.22 1.53
C SER A 99 5.93 4.00 2.35
N TYR A 100 4.71 3.98 2.87
CA TYR A 100 4.22 2.89 3.72
C TYR A 100 3.50 1.83 2.92
N ARG A 101 3.87 0.59 3.17
CA ARG A 101 3.33 -0.62 2.53
C ARG A 101 2.96 -1.58 3.62
N ASP A 102 1.67 -1.72 3.82
CA ASP A 102 1.12 -2.49 4.91
C ASP A 102 0.27 -3.63 4.38
N ILE A 103 0.51 -4.83 4.91
CA ILE A 103 -0.27 -6.03 4.64
C ILE A 103 -0.84 -6.52 5.95
N MET A 104 -2.15 -6.66 6.01
CA MET A 104 -2.82 -7.29 7.14
C MET A 104 -3.32 -8.67 6.75
N ILE A 105 -3.12 -9.65 7.62
CA ILE A 105 -3.50 -11.04 7.42
C ILE A 105 -4.37 -11.48 8.58
N ASN A 106 -5.52 -12.06 8.26
CA ASN A 106 -6.41 -12.68 9.21
C ASN A 106 -5.98 -14.13 9.44
N ASN A 107 -5.44 -14.41 10.62
CA ASN A 107 -4.94 -15.73 10.98
C ASN A 107 -6.03 -16.82 11.06
N ASP A 108 -7.31 -16.42 11.22
CA ASP A 108 -8.44 -17.33 11.31
C ASP A 108 -8.87 -17.86 9.94
N HIS A 109 -8.41 -17.21 8.85
CA HIS A 109 -8.71 -17.58 7.47
C HIS A 109 -7.53 -18.32 6.82
N SER A 110 -7.04 -19.37 7.44
CA SER A 110 -5.99 -20.20 6.84
C SER A 110 -6.56 -21.17 5.80
N ASN A 111 -5.88 -21.35 4.68
CA ASN A 111 -6.14 -22.43 3.74
C ASN A 111 -5.48 -23.72 4.25
N ALA A 112 -6.21 -24.84 4.24
CA ALA A 112 -5.69 -26.12 4.70
C ALA A 112 -4.48 -26.61 3.88
N ASP A 113 -4.45 -26.30 2.56
CA ASP A 113 -3.39 -26.73 1.66
C ASP A 113 -2.20 -25.76 1.61
N ASN A 114 -2.43 -24.46 1.87
CA ASN A 114 -1.40 -23.41 1.96
C ASN A 114 -1.80 -22.36 3.00
N ARG A 115 -1.20 -22.44 4.18
CA ARG A 115 -1.51 -21.54 5.31
C ARG A 115 -1.20 -20.07 5.04
N HIS A 116 -0.34 -19.76 4.08
CA HIS A 116 0.10 -18.40 3.77
C HIS A 116 -0.46 -17.86 2.44
N TRP A 117 -1.37 -18.55 1.77
CA TRP A 117 -1.89 -18.18 0.45
C TRP A 117 -2.40 -16.73 0.41
N ALA A 118 -3.14 -16.29 1.43
CA ALA A 118 -3.67 -14.93 1.49
C ALA A 118 -2.56 -13.88 1.64
N ALA A 119 -1.53 -14.20 2.43
CA ALA A 119 -0.34 -13.37 2.58
C ALA A 119 0.42 -13.23 1.26
N TYR A 120 0.62 -14.34 0.55
CA TYR A 120 1.31 -14.34 -0.73
C TYR A 120 0.54 -13.56 -1.80
N ALA A 121 -0.79 -13.77 -1.89
CA ALA A 121 -1.64 -13.01 -2.81
C ALA A 121 -1.59 -11.51 -2.52
N ALA A 122 -1.71 -11.11 -1.25
CA ALA A 122 -1.64 -9.71 -0.83
C ALA A 122 -0.26 -9.10 -1.08
N TYR A 123 0.81 -9.85 -0.80
CA TYR A 123 2.18 -9.43 -1.04
C TYR A 123 2.44 -9.15 -2.53
N ILE A 124 2.10 -10.08 -3.41
CA ILE A 124 2.29 -9.92 -4.86
C ILE A 124 1.39 -8.80 -5.42
N SER A 125 0.14 -8.71 -4.98
CA SER A 125 -0.75 -7.60 -5.36
C SER A 125 -0.17 -6.26 -4.95
N GLY A 126 0.35 -6.19 -3.74
CA GLY A 126 1.03 -5.03 -3.22
C GLY A 126 2.28 -4.66 -4.02
N LEU A 127 3.12 -5.65 -4.31
CA LEU A 127 4.32 -5.46 -5.11
C LEU A 127 3.98 -4.90 -6.51
N LEU A 128 3.00 -5.47 -7.19
CA LEU A 128 2.56 -4.99 -8.51
C LEU A 128 2.02 -3.57 -8.49
N SER A 129 1.29 -3.19 -7.43
CA SER A 129 0.72 -1.84 -7.31
C SER A 129 1.77 -0.74 -7.10
N THR A 130 3.00 -1.10 -6.68
CA THR A 130 4.08 -0.14 -6.38
C THR A 130 5.10 -0.01 -7.50
N GLN A 131 5.00 -0.84 -8.54
CA GLN A 131 5.95 -0.82 -9.65
C GLN A 131 5.80 0.39 -10.59
N GLY A 132 4.80 1.26 -10.36
CA GLY A 132 4.50 2.37 -11.26
C GLY A 132 4.02 1.92 -12.65
N ILE A 133 3.87 0.63 -12.86
CA ILE A 133 3.35 0.05 -14.09
C ILE A 133 1.90 -0.32 -13.85
N ARG A 134 1.01 0.24 -14.65
CA ARG A 134 -0.41 -0.12 -14.59
C ARG A 134 -0.62 -1.43 -15.34
N TYR A 135 -0.51 -2.53 -14.62
CA TYR A 135 -0.82 -3.84 -15.21
C TYR A 135 -2.32 -3.99 -15.46
N PRO A 136 -2.72 -4.60 -16.59
CA PRO A 136 -4.11 -4.99 -16.79
C PRO A 136 -4.62 -5.87 -15.64
N ILE A 137 -5.89 -5.73 -15.30
CA ILE A 137 -6.50 -6.45 -14.15
C ILE A 137 -6.31 -7.96 -14.28
N TRP A 138 -6.50 -8.50 -15.48
CA TRP A 138 -6.33 -9.94 -15.73
C TRP A 138 -4.92 -10.44 -15.38
N TYR A 139 -3.89 -9.62 -15.71
CA TYR A 139 -2.51 -10.00 -15.46
C TYR A 139 -2.15 -9.92 -13.97
N SER A 140 -2.47 -8.80 -13.31
CA SER A 140 -2.24 -8.65 -11.88
C SER A 140 -3.02 -9.66 -11.04
N THR A 141 -4.28 -9.92 -11.39
CA THR A 141 -5.11 -10.94 -10.73
C THR A 141 -4.56 -12.35 -10.94
N GLY A 142 -4.20 -12.68 -12.17
CA GLY A 142 -3.65 -13.99 -12.50
C GLY A 142 -2.31 -14.22 -11.84
N LEU A 143 -1.42 -13.22 -11.87
CA LEU A 143 -0.08 -13.30 -11.27
C LEU A 143 -0.16 -13.49 -9.75
N SER A 144 -0.96 -12.67 -9.06
CA SER A 144 -1.20 -12.81 -7.63
C SER A 144 -1.78 -14.18 -7.27
N SER A 145 -2.68 -14.71 -8.10
CA SER A 145 -3.30 -16.01 -7.89
C SER A 145 -2.32 -17.18 -8.12
N VAL A 146 -1.43 -17.09 -9.13
CA VAL A 146 -0.40 -18.11 -9.37
C VAL A 146 0.59 -18.17 -8.21
N PHE A 147 1.03 -17.01 -7.72
CA PHE A 147 1.96 -16.94 -6.61
C PHE A 147 1.32 -17.23 -5.25
N ALA A 148 0.01 -17.05 -5.09
CA ALA A 148 -0.72 -17.45 -3.89
C ALA A 148 -0.59 -18.96 -3.59
N GLU A 149 -0.51 -19.77 -4.64
CA GLU A 149 -0.38 -21.23 -4.56
C GLU A 149 1.09 -21.71 -4.55
N THR A 150 2.02 -20.81 -4.25
CA THR A 150 3.43 -21.15 -4.09
C THR A 150 3.66 -21.96 -2.82
N SER A 151 4.56 -22.96 -2.90
CA SER A 151 5.05 -23.69 -1.72
C SER A 151 6.51 -23.32 -1.48
N VAL A 152 6.80 -22.81 -0.28
CA VAL A 152 8.17 -22.51 0.16
C VAL A 152 8.63 -23.64 1.05
N LEU A 153 9.71 -24.33 0.67
CA LEU A 153 10.28 -25.48 1.35
C LEU A 153 11.76 -25.18 1.68
N GLY A 154 11.97 -24.32 2.65
CA GLY A 154 13.29 -23.81 2.99
C GLY A 154 13.84 -22.90 1.88
N ASP A 155 14.92 -23.31 1.22
CA ASP A 155 15.54 -22.59 0.10
C ASP A 155 14.98 -22.98 -1.28
N ARG A 156 14.00 -23.87 -1.32
CA ARG A 156 13.31 -24.29 -2.54
C ARG A 156 11.90 -23.73 -2.62
N VAL A 157 11.60 -23.02 -3.70
CA VAL A 157 10.30 -22.43 -3.99
C VAL A 157 9.66 -23.13 -5.17
N ILE A 158 8.42 -23.63 -5.01
CA ILE A 158 7.65 -24.30 -6.05
C ILE A 158 6.47 -23.44 -6.42
N ILE A 159 6.46 -22.91 -7.64
CA ILE A 159 5.43 -22.03 -8.19
C ILE A 159 4.49 -22.84 -9.10
N GLY A 160 3.26 -22.38 -9.26
CA GLY A 160 2.25 -23.02 -10.12
C GLY A 160 1.50 -24.14 -9.39
N GLY A 161 1.37 -24.05 -8.08
CA GLY A 161 0.45 -24.89 -7.33
C GLY A 161 -0.97 -24.80 -7.88
N ILE A 162 -1.75 -25.86 -7.66
CA ILE A 162 -3.10 -26.00 -8.22
C ILE A 162 -4.10 -25.91 -7.10
N ASP A 163 -4.88 -24.83 -7.05
CA ASP A 163 -6.04 -24.74 -6.18
C ASP A 163 -7.23 -25.52 -6.77
N ARG A 164 -7.69 -26.53 -6.03
CA ARG A 164 -8.88 -27.31 -6.38
C ARG A 164 -10.14 -26.44 -6.44
N GLY A 165 -10.21 -25.33 -5.72
CA GLY A 165 -11.29 -24.37 -5.77
C GLY A 165 -11.32 -23.65 -7.11
N VAL A 166 -10.16 -23.23 -7.62
CA VAL A 166 -10.00 -22.63 -8.94
C VAL A 166 -10.45 -23.58 -10.04
N LEU A 167 -9.98 -24.82 -10.03
CA LEU A 167 -10.41 -25.82 -11.02
C LEU A 167 -11.91 -26.02 -11.00
N ARG A 168 -12.53 -26.13 -9.83
CA ARG A 168 -14.00 -26.26 -9.71
C ARG A 168 -14.76 -25.05 -10.27
N GLN A 169 -14.22 -23.85 -10.21
CA GLN A 169 -14.83 -22.67 -10.82
C GLN A 169 -14.78 -22.73 -12.35
N LEU A 170 -13.65 -23.18 -12.91
CA LEU A 170 -13.48 -23.35 -14.34
C LEU A 170 -14.43 -24.42 -14.94
N ASP A 171 -14.78 -25.45 -14.16
CA ASP A 171 -15.68 -26.55 -14.58
C ASP A 171 -17.18 -26.20 -14.50
N ARG A 172 -17.56 -25.07 -13.86
CA ARG A 172 -18.97 -24.75 -13.57
C ARG A 172 -19.77 -24.18 -14.74
N GLY A 173 -19.12 -23.73 -15.80
CA GLY A 173 -19.85 -23.11 -16.92
C GLY A 173 -18.94 -22.72 -18.08
N PRO A 174 -19.47 -22.01 -19.06
CA PRO A 174 -18.69 -21.54 -20.19
C PRO A 174 -17.62 -20.53 -19.70
N LEU A 175 -16.41 -20.63 -20.26
CA LEU A 175 -15.34 -19.68 -20.00
C LEU A 175 -15.72 -18.27 -20.48
N ILE A 176 -15.22 -17.25 -19.81
CA ILE A 176 -15.32 -15.86 -20.25
C ILE A 176 -14.53 -15.72 -21.55
N PRO A 177 -15.09 -15.11 -22.62
CA PRO A 177 -14.36 -14.89 -23.86
C PRO A 177 -13.05 -14.14 -23.62
N MET A 178 -11.95 -14.57 -24.25
CA MET A 178 -10.62 -13.99 -24.04
C MET A 178 -10.58 -12.49 -24.35
N ARG A 179 -11.35 -12.01 -25.30
CA ARG A 179 -11.51 -10.58 -25.54
C ARG A 179 -12.01 -9.87 -24.27
N THR A 180 -13.07 -10.37 -23.66
CA THR A 180 -13.62 -9.81 -22.41
C THR A 180 -12.61 -9.95 -21.25
N LEU A 181 -11.98 -11.13 -21.11
CA LEU A 181 -11.00 -11.36 -20.05
C LEU A 181 -9.85 -10.35 -20.08
N LEU A 182 -9.30 -10.08 -21.27
CA LEU A 182 -8.13 -9.23 -21.45
C LEU A 182 -8.44 -7.72 -21.39
N THR A 183 -9.69 -7.32 -21.72
CA THR A 183 -10.08 -5.90 -21.82
C THR A 183 -10.96 -5.41 -20.68
N TRP A 184 -11.44 -6.29 -19.78
CA TRP A 184 -12.33 -5.92 -18.70
C TRP A 184 -11.63 -4.98 -17.68
N LYS A 185 -12.39 -3.93 -17.27
CA LYS A 185 -11.95 -2.93 -16.27
C LYS A 185 -12.87 -2.94 -15.05
N PHE A 186 -12.36 -2.53 -13.90
CA PHE A 186 -13.14 -2.47 -12.65
C PHE A 186 -14.43 -1.63 -12.75
N ASN A 187 -14.42 -0.62 -13.61
CA ASN A 187 -15.56 0.27 -13.82
C ASN A 187 -16.52 -0.23 -14.90
N ASP A 188 -16.16 -1.30 -15.60
CA ASP A 188 -17.08 -1.90 -16.55
C ASP A 188 -18.27 -2.53 -15.80
N PRO A 189 -19.49 -2.46 -16.36
CA PRO A 189 -20.62 -3.14 -15.77
C PRO A 189 -20.29 -4.61 -15.54
N GLN A 190 -20.37 -5.05 -14.30
CA GLN A 190 -20.23 -6.48 -14.03
C GLN A 190 -21.39 -7.20 -14.74
N PRO A 191 -21.12 -8.28 -15.46
CA PRO A 191 -22.17 -9.17 -15.87
C PRO A 191 -23.00 -9.56 -14.63
N HIS A 192 -24.33 -9.59 -14.75
CA HIS A 192 -25.24 -9.89 -13.64
C HIS A 192 -25.10 -11.30 -13.06
N ASP A 193 -24.03 -12.01 -13.40
CA ASP A 193 -23.70 -13.34 -12.88
C ASP A 193 -22.87 -13.20 -11.59
N SER A 194 -23.43 -13.65 -10.47
CA SER A 194 -22.75 -13.70 -9.17
C SER A 194 -21.45 -14.52 -9.18
N ASN A 195 -21.27 -15.38 -10.18
CA ASN A 195 -20.07 -16.21 -10.35
C ASN A 195 -18.99 -15.53 -11.21
N PHE A 196 -19.28 -14.41 -11.88
CA PHE A 196 -18.35 -13.77 -12.81
C PHE A 196 -16.99 -13.50 -12.17
N THR A 197 -16.96 -12.86 -11.01
CA THR A 197 -15.70 -12.51 -10.33
C THR A 197 -14.86 -13.75 -9.99
N SER A 198 -15.50 -14.83 -9.55
CA SER A 198 -14.81 -16.08 -9.20
C SER A 198 -14.27 -16.77 -10.44
N LEU A 199 -15.07 -16.83 -11.52
CA LEU A 199 -14.67 -17.40 -12.79
C LEU A 199 -13.57 -16.56 -13.47
N TYR A 200 -13.70 -15.22 -13.45
CA TYR A 200 -12.70 -14.30 -13.97
C TYR A 200 -11.34 -14.55 -13.32
N ARG A 201 -11.30 -14.62 -11.99
CA ARG A 201 -10.08 -14.88 -11.21
C ARG A 201 -9.49 -16.25 -11.56
N ALA A 202 -10.32 -17.29 -11.63
CA ALA A 202 -9.88 -18.63 -11.99
C ALA A 202 -9.30 -18.69 -13.42
N GLN A 203 -9.93 -18.00 -14.37
CA GLN A 203 -9.48 -17.99 -15.75
C GLN A 203 -8.22 -17.12 -15.93
N CYS A 204 -8.08 -16.00 -15.21
CA CYS A 204 -6.84 -15.22 -15.15
C CYS A 204 -5.69 -16.08 -14.60
N TRP A 205 -5.93 -16.82 -13.50
CA TRP A 205 -4.95 -17.77 -12.96
C TRP A 205 -4.50 -18.78 -14.03
N LEU A 206 -5.45 -19.44 -14.72
CA LEU A 206 -5.11 -20.44 -15.73
C LEU A 206 -4.29 -19.85 -16.88
N PHE A 207 -4.68 -18.68 -17.40
CA PHE A 207 -3.98 -18.05 -18.51
C PHE A 207 -2.56 -17.59 -18.09
N VAL A 208 -2.43 -16.94 -16.94
CA VAL A 208 -1.11 -16.51 -16.42
C VAL A 208 -0.23 -17.71 -16.06
N HIS A 209 -0.80 -18.80 -15.54
CA HIS A 209 -0.07 -20.04 -15.34
C HIS A 209 0.54 -20.56 -16.64
N GLN A 210 -0.22 -20.56 -17.75
CA GLN A 210 0.29 -20.95 -19.05
C GLN A 210 1.42 -20.03 -19.54
N VAL A 211 1.33 -18.72 -19.28
CA VAL A 211 2.36 -17.76 -19.65
C VAL A 211 3.65 -17.96 -18.85
N LEU A 212 3.54 -18.14 -17.53
CA LEU A 212 4.70 -18.19 -16.63
C LEU A 212 5.37 -19.57 -16.58
N ILE A 213 4.57 -20.62 -16.46
CA ILE A 213 5.06 -21.98 -16.19
C ILE A 213 5.26 -22.76 -17.50
N GLU A 214 4.29 -22.68 -18.39
CA GLU A 214 4.33 -23.42 -19.67
C GLU A 214 5.00 -22.60 -20.79
N HIS A 215 5.36 -21.35 -20.49
CA HIS A 215 5.95 -20.38 -21.44
C HIS A 215 5.12 -20.15 -22.72
N LYS A 216 3.80 -20.47 -22.67
CA LYS A 216 2.89 -20.20 -23.79
C LYS A 216 2.58 -18.71 -23.87
N TYR A 217 2.73 -18.13 -25.05
CA TYR A 217 2.50 -16.70 -25.30
C TYR A 217 3.34 -15.75 -24.42
N ARG A 218 4.44 -16.22 -23.79
CA ARG A 218 5.25 -15.41 -22.87
C ARG A 218 5.76 -14.12 -23.53
N ASP A 219 6.35 -14.24 -24.72
CA ASP A 219 6.89 -13.09 -25.46
C ASP A 219 5.77 -12.17 -25.97
N SER A 220 4.62 -12.75 -26.37
CA SER A 220 3.44 -11.98 -26.78
C SER A 220 2.90 -11.16 -25.61
N VAL A 221 2.76 -11.78 -24.42
CA VAL A 221 2.31 -11.08 -23.21
C VAL A 221 3.30 -10.00 -22.78
N ALA A 222 4.60 -10.29 -22.78
CA ALA A 222 5.63 -9.31 -22.45
C ALA A 222 5.57 -8.08 -23.37
N ARG A 223 5.46 -8.31 -24.69
CA ARG A 223 5.31 -7.23 -25.68
C ARG A 223 3.98 -6.48 -25.51
N TYR A 224 2.90 -7.18 -25.22
CA TYR A 224 1.59 -6.57 -24.97
C TYR A 224 1.64 -5.61 -23.77
N LEU A 225 2.22 -6.05 -22.65
CA LEU A 225 2.38 -5.22 -21.45
C LEU A 225 3.27 -4.00 -21.73
N GLU A 226 4.34 -4.17 -22.51
CA GLU A 226 5.23 -3.09 -22.91
C GLU A 226 4.52 -2.02 -23.75
N LEU A 227 3.70 -2.45 -24.72
CA LEU A 227 2.93 -1.53 -25.56
C LEU A 227 1.86 -0.77 -24.76
N LEU A 228 1.20 -1.42 -23.80
CA LEU A 228 0.27 -0.75 -22.88
C LEU A 228 1.00 0.32 -22.03
N ARG A 229 2.19 0.00 -21.54
CA ARG A 229 3.03 0.95 -20.82
C ARG A 229 3.38 2.19 -21.62
N HIS A 230 3.53 2.04 -22.95
CA HIS A 230 3.74 3.14 -23.88
C HIS A 230 2.45 3.80 -24.39
N GLY A 231 1.32 3.59 -23.70
CA GLY A 231 0.05 4.28 -23.98
C GLY A 231 -0.72 3.76 -25.19
N LYS A 232 -0.36 2.58 -25.73
CA LYS A 232 -1.16 1.94 -26.77
C LYS A 232 -2.48 1.43 -26.20
N SER A 233 -3.54 1.51 -26.97
CA SER A 233 -4.81 0.89 -26.62
C SER A 233 -4.68 -0.64 -26.52
N GLU A 234 -5.54 -1.27 -25.73
CA GLU A 234 -5.55 -2.74 -25.56
C GLU A 234 -5.70 -3.49 -26.91
N SER A 235 -6.52 -2.98 -27.82
CA SER A 235 -6.71 -3.57 -29.14
C SER A 235 -5.48 -3.43 -30.03
N GLU A 236 -4.80 -2.28 -30.03
CA GLU A 236 -3.54 -2.07 -30.78
C GLU A 236 -2.41 -2.92 -30.21
N ALA A 237 -2.30 -2.95 -28.88
CA ALA A 237 -1.29 -3.76 -28.19
C ALA A 237 -1.49 -5.25 -28.47
N PHE A 238 -2.74 -5.75 -28.44
CA PHE A 238 -3.05 -7.13 -28.78
C PHE A 238 -2.67 -7.46 -30.22
N ALA A 239 -3.15 -6.67 -31.19
CA ALA A 239 -2.87 -6.87 -32.61
C ALA A 239 -1.37 -6.85 -32.95
N ALA A 240 -0.58 -6.03 -32.23
CA ALA A 240 0.86 -5.92 -32.45
C ALA A 240 1.69 -7.00 -31.72
N SER A 241 1.11 -7.71 -30.75
CA SER A 241 1.83 -8.66 -29.88
C SER A 241 1.46 -10.11 -30.11
N PHE A 242 0.20 -10.39 -30.42
CA PHE A 242 -0.28 -11.75 -30.63
C PHE A 242 -0.40 -12.05 -32.11
N SER A 243 0.14 -13.20 -32.53
CA SER A 243 -0.01 -13.74 -33.90
C SER A 243 -1.27 -14.58 -34.09
N VAL A 244 -2.12 -14.64 -33.05
CA VAL A 244 -3.36 -15.42 -33.01
C VAL A 244 -4.55 -14.50 -32.67
N SER A 245 -5.75 -14.91 -33.05
CA SER A 245 -6.98 -14.17 -32.73
C SER A 245 -7.45 -14.42 -31.30
N TYR A 246 -8.44 -13.64 -30.82
CA TYR A 246 -9.10 -13.90 -29.53
C TYR A 246 -9.83 -15.26 -29.55
N GLU A 247 -10.40 -15.64 -30.69
CA GLU A 247 -11.08 -16.89 -30.90
C GLU A 247 -10.14 -18.10 -30.83
N ASP A 248 -8.89 -17.95 -31.31
CA ASP A 248 -7.83 -18.94 -31.13
C ASP A 248 -7.43 -19.11 -29.68
N LEU A 249 -7.31 -17.99 -28.94
CA LEU A 249 -7.07 -18.03 -27.50
C LEU A 249 -8.23 -18.68 -26.73
N ASP A 250 -9.49 -18.43 -27.14
CA ASP A 250 -10.67 -19.10 -26.59
C ASP A 250 -10.60 -20.62 -26.83
N ALA A 251 -10.21 -21.03 -28.03
CA ALA A 251 -10.03 -22.45 -28.35
C ALA A 251 -8.90 -23.08 -27.54
N PHE A 252 -7.79 -22.37 -27.39
CA PHE A 252 -6.67 -22.80 -26.55
C PHE A 252 -7.10 -22.99 -25.09
N MET A 253 -7.79 -22.02 -24.49
CA MET A 253 -8.26 -22.09 -23.10
C MET A 253 -9.23 -23.26 -22.89
N ARG A 254 -10.16 -23.49 -23.82
CA ARG A 254 -11.07 -24.68 -23.78
C ARG A 254 -10.27 -25.98 -23.88
N GLY A 255 -9.23 -26.02 -24.71
CA GLY A 255 -8.36 -27.19 -24.84
C GLY A 255 -7.66 -27.57 -23.55
N LEU A 256 -7.24 -26.58 -22.75
CA LEU A 256 -6.59 -26.82 -21.45
C LEU A 256 -7.49 -27.54 -20.46
N MET A 257 -8.81 -27.31 -20.52
CA MET A 257 -9.78 -27.96 -19.62
C MET A 257 -9.85 -29.47 -19.84
N THR A 258 -9.42 -29.96 -20.98
CA THR A 258 -9.43 -31.40 -21.34
C THR A 258 -8.06 -32.07 -21.20
N GLN A 259 -6.97 -31.34 -21.06
CA GLN A 259 -5.60 -31.89 -21.06
C GLN A 259 -5.10 -32.42 -19.72
N GLY A 260 -5.78 -32.15 -18.62
CA GLY A 260 -5.63 -32.84 -17.32
C GLY A 260 -4.32 -32.65 -16.53
N THR A 261 -3.27 -32.05 -17.08
CA THR A 261 -2.00 -31.84 -16.39
C THR A 261 -1.54 -30.38 -16.46
N LEU A 262 -1.25 -29.83 -15.29
CA LEU A 262 -0.63 -28.52 -15.13
C LEU A 262 0.74 -28.72 -14.45
N ASN A 263 1.78 -28.19 -15.05
CA ASN A 263 3.13 -28.30 -14.51
C ASN A 263 3.34 -27.35 -13.33
N ARG A 264 4.42 -27.61 -12.59
CA ARG A 264 4.93 -26.74 -11.52
C ARG A 264 6.38 -26.41 -11.85
N PHE A 265 6.80 -25.25 -11.44
CA PHE A 265 8.16 -24.78 -11.62
C PHE A 265 8.86 -24.63 -10.27
N ALA A 266 10.03 -25.23 -10.11
CA ALA A 266 10.81 -25.15 -8.89
C ALA A 266 12.06 -24.29 -9.09
N ILE A 267 12.35 -23.43 -8.12
CA ILE A 267 13.53 -22.58 -8.05
C ILE A 267 14.26 -22.90 -6.76
N ASP A 268 15.55 -23.14 -6.86
CA ASP A 268 16.44 -23.23 -5.69
C ASP A 268 17.05 -21.83 -5.45
N LEU A 269 16.81 -21.27 -4.28
CA LEU A 269 17.23 -19.94 -3.88
C LEU A 269 18.35 -20.03 -2.83
N PRO A 270 19.13 -18.96 -2.64
CA PRO A 270 20.12 -18.91 -1.58
C PRO A 270 19.48 -19.09 -0.21
N LYS A 271 20.14 -19.82 0.68
CA LYS A 271 19.71 -19.96 2.05
C LYS A 271 19.73 -18.61 2.76
N LEU A 272 18.61 -18.27 3.41
CA LEU A 272 18.51 -17.03 4.17
C LEU A 272 19.31 -17.12 5.48
N ASN A 273 20.07 -16.08 5.75
CA ASN A 273 20.78 -15.91 7.02
C ASN A 273 20.15 -14.76 7.82
N ALA A 274 18.90 -14.97 8.23
CA ALA A 274 18.11 -13.97 8.92
C ALA A 274 18.32 -14.01 10.43
N ALA A 275 18.12 -12.88 11.11
CA ALA A 275 18.12 -12.79 12.56
C ALA A 275 16.92 -13.54 13.16
N ALA A 276 17.06 -13.99 14.39
CA ALA A 276 15.96 -14.63 15.13
C ALA A 276 14.83 -13.61 15.40
N PRO A 277 13.56 -14.06 15.37
CA PRO A 277 12.43 -13.21 15.76
C PRO A 277 12.58 -12.67 17.17
N GLN A 278 12.06 -11.47 17.41
CA GLN A 278 12.09 -10.79 18.70
C GLN A 278 10.67 -10.69 19.27
N PRO A 279 10.49 -10.83 20.59
CA PRO A 279 9.20 -10.59 21.21
C PRO A 279 8.84 -9.10 21.10
N VAL A 280 7.55 -8.81 20.89
CA VAL A 280 6.99 -7.46 20.78
C VAL A 280 5.96 -7.28 21.89
N SER A 281 6.01 -6.13 22.58
CA SER A 281 5.02 -5.83 23.61
C SER A 281 3.63 -5.61 22.99
N ALA A 282 2.58 -5.93 23.74
CA ALA A 282 1.21 -5.63 23.30
C ALA A 282 1.02 -4.12 23.05
N ALA A 283 1.66 -3.27 23.83
CA ALA A 283 1.63 -1.83 23.63
C ALA A 283 2.28 -1.39 22.31
N ASP A 284 3.39 -2.01 21.90
CA ASP A 284 4.01 -1.71 20.60
C ASP A 284 3.13 -2.23 19.45
N VAL A 285 2.45 -3.36 19.60
CA VAL A 285 1.48 -3.85 18.61
C VAL A 285 0.30 -2.88 18.49
N ASP A 286 -0.29 -2.48 19.62
CA ASP A 286 -1.38 -1.48 19.63
C ASP A 286 -0.94 -0.18 18.94
N ALA A 287 0.30 0.29 19.19
CA ALA A 287 0.85 1.47 18.57
C ALA A 287 1.02 1.32 17.03
N ARG A 288 1.50 0.16 16.57
CA ARG A 288 1.64 -0.16 15.14
C ARG A 288 0.31 -0.18 14.43
N LEU A 289 -0.70 -0.79 15.05
CA LEU A 289 -2.05 -0.88 14.49
C LEU A 289 -2.77 0.47 14.52
N ALA A 290 -2.55 1.27 15.55
CA ALA A 290 -3.05 2.65 15.61
C ALA A 290 -2.46 3.50 14.47
N GLU A 291 -1.14 3.42 14.27
CA GLU A 291 -0.46 4.09 13.17
C GLU A 291 -1.00 3.66 11.81
N PHE A 292 -1.18 2.35 11.60
CA PHE A 292 -1.80 1.80 10.39
C PHE A 292 -3.19 2.40 10.15
N GLY A 293 -4.10 2.31 11.10
CA GLY A 293 -5.48 2.76 10.93
C GLY A 293 -5.59 4.27 10.67
N VAL A 294 -4.82 5.07 11.40
CA VAL A 294 -4.80 6.54 11.20
C VAL A 294 -4.20 6.90 9.84
N ARG A 295 -3.11 6.27 9.44
CA ARG A 295 -2.44 6.55 8.15
C ARG A 295 -3.30 6.20 6.95
N HIS A 296 -4.01 5.10 7.01
CA HIS A 296 -4.88 4.64 5.93
C HIS A 296 -6.33 5.13 6.06
N ASN A 297 -6.61 6.01 7.03
CA ASN A 297 -7.96 6.51 7.34
C ASN A 297 -8.97 5.36 7.52
N ARG A 298 -8.56 4.33 8.27
CA ARG A 298 -9.35 3.13 8.59
C ARG A 298 -9.68 3.10 10.07
N GLU A 299 -10.95 2.91 10.40
CA GLU A 299 -11.41 2.76 11.79
C GLU A 299 -10.68 3.72 12.76
N VAL A 300 -10.68 5.04 12.43
CA VAL A 300 -9.86 6.04 13.13
C VAL A 300 -10.17 6.08 14.63
N GLN A 301 -11.43 5.93 15.01
CA GLN A 301 -11.84 5.90 16.44
C GLN A 301 -11.20 4.71 17.17
N GLU A 302 -11.22 3.52 16.58
CA GLU A 302 -10.58 2.33 17.13
C GLU A 302 -9.06 2.49 17.20
N SER A 303 -8.48 3.12 16.19
CA SER A 303 -7.06 3.43 16.14
C SER A 303 -6.64 4.40 17.24
N LEU A 304 -7.46 5.41 17.56
CA LEU A 304 -7.24 6.29 18.70
C LEU A 304 -7.30 5.55 20.04
N GLN A 305 -8.22 4.58 20.19
CA GLN A 305 -8.28 3.75 21.40
C GLN A 305 -7.03 2.88 21.54
N LEU A 306 -6.54 2.28 20.46
CA LEU A 306 -5.29 1.52 20.46
C LEU A 306 -4.08 2.40 20.83
N ALA A 307 -3.99 3.61 20.27
CA ALA A 307 -2.95 4.56 20.63
C ALA A 307 -2.99 4.93 22.12
N GLN A 308 -4.18 5.18 22.66
CA GLN A 308 -4.37 5.47 24.08
C GLN A 308 -4.03 4.28 24.97
N SER A 309 -4.41 3.05 24.58
CA SER A 309 -4.01 1.81 25.24
C SER A 309 -2.49 1.69 25.33
N ALA A 310 -1.80 1.84 24.20
CA ALA A 310 -0.35 1.79 24.12
C ALA A 310 0.32 2.83 25.03
N ILE A 311 -0.16 4.09 25.00
CA ILE A 311 0.38 5.18 25.84
C ILE A 311 0.13 4.92 27.33
N SER A 312 -0.97 4.29 27.71
CA SER A 312 -1.26 3.97 29.10
C SER A 312 -0.26 3.00 29.72
N VAL A 313 0.29 2.07 28.92
CA VAL A 313 1.28 1.08 29.31
C VAL A 313 2.71 1.62 29.09
N GLU A 314 2.95 2.23 27.95
CA GLU A 314 4.23 2.80 27.54
C GLU A 314 4.06 4.31 27.24
N PRO A 315 4.09 5.21 28.24
CA PRO A 315 3.85 6.64 28.03
C PRO A 315 4.81 7.31 27.04
N ASN A 316 5.97 6.69 26.84
CA ASN A 316 7.01 7.13 25.90
C ASN A 316 6.98 6.38 24.56
N ASN A 317 5.92 5.67 24.22
CA ASN A 317 5.81 5.06 22.90
C ASN A 317 5.59 6.14 21.84
N GLU A 318 6.64 6.45 21.06
CA GLU A 318 6.62 7.52 20.07
C GLU A 318 5.55 7.26 18.98
N ARG A 319 5.47 6.02 18.50
CA ARG A 319 4.53 5.63 17.46
C ARG A 319 3.09 5.85 17.89
N ALA A 320 2.74 5.45 19.11
CA ALA A 320 1.42 5.67 19.67
C ALA A 320 1.09 7.17 19.84
N CYS A 321 2.05 7.97 20.31
CA CYS A 321 1.86 9.42 20.44
C CYS A 321 1.66 10.10 19.08
N ARG A 322 2.38 9.68 18.06
CA ARG A 322 2.25 10.15 16.66
C ARG A 322 0.87 9.81 16.10
N ALA A 323 0.47 8.54 16.21
CA ALA A 323 -0.85 8.07 15.77
C ALA A 323 -1.97 8.83 16.48
N LEU A 324 -1.84 9.08 17.79
CA LEU A 324 -2.81 9.86 18.56
C LEU A 324 -2.95 11.29 18.02
N ALA A 325 -1.83 11.99 17.83
CA ALA A 325 -1.83 13.38 17.35
C ALA A 325 -2.45 13.50 15.94
N ARG A 326 -2.05 12.63 15.02
CA ARG A 326 -2.57 12.61 13.65
C ARG A 326 -4.06 12.24 13.59
N GLY A 327 -4.47 11.21 14.33
CA GLY A 327 -5.86 10.78 14.39
C GLY A 327 -6.79 11.82 15.02
N GLN A 328 -6.31 12.59 16.00
CA GLN A 328 -7.07 13.70 16.61
C GLN A 328 -7.34 14.82 15.60
N VAL A 329 -6.41 15.12 14.70
CA VAL A 329 -6.64 16.07 13.59
C VAL A 329 -7.71 15.54 12.63
N ILE A 330 -7.66 14.28 12.24
CA ILE A 330 -8.66 13.66 11.37
C ILE A 330 -10.05 13.74 11.98
N GLU A 331 -10.15 13.61 13.31
CA GLU A 331 -11.40 13.75 14.07
C GLU A 331 -11.80 15.22 14.37
N GLY A 332 -11.03 16.20 13.91
CA GLY A 332 -11.28 17.63 14.20
C GLY A 332 -11.00 18.06 15.64
N LYS A 333 -10.29 17.24 16.43
CA LYS A 333 -9.93 17.50 17.84
C LYS A 333 -8.63 18.29 17.92
N TYR A 334 -8.61 19.51 17.37
CA TYR A 334 -7.40 20.30 17.13
C TYR A 334 -6.64 20.68 18.41
N THR A 335 -7.35 21.02 19.49
CA THR A 335 -6.73 21.35 20.80
C THR A 335 -5.99 20.14 21.37
N ASP A 336 -6.61 18.96 21.32
CA ASP A 336 -6.00 17.72 21.81
C ASP A 336 -4.80 17.32 20.92
N ALA A 337 -4.94 17.52 19.62
CA ALA A 337 -3.86 17.26 18.65
C ALA A 337 -2.63 18.13 18.92
N LEU A 338 -2.83 19.43 19.20
CA LEU A 338 -1.74 20.33 19.57
C LEU A 338 -1.07 19.87 20.88
N ALA A 339 -1.85 19.52 21.91
CA ALA A 339 -1.30 19.00 23.17
C ALA A 339 -0.49 17.70 22.96
N SER A 340 -0.89 16.86 22.01
CA SER A 340 -0.15 15.64 21.65
C SER A 340 1.16 15.96 20.92
N VAL A 341 1.18 16.97 20.06
CA VAL A 341 2.42 17.49 19.42
C VAL A 341 3.37 18.06 20.47
N GLU A 342 2.87 18.87 21.42
CA GLU A 342 3.72 19.43 22.50
C GLU A 342 4.35 18.31 23.34
N ARG A 343 3.62 17.24 23.61
CA ARG A 343 4.16 16.06 24.31
C ARG A 343 5.25 15.36 23.50
N LEU A 344 5.09 15.26 22.18
CA LEU A 344 6.13 14.72 21.29
C LEU A 344 7.36 15.63 21.29
N ALA A 345 7.18 16.93 21.10
CA ALA A 345 8.25 17.92 21.03
C ALA A 345 9.06 18.05 22.33
N ALA A 346 8.50 17.68 23.48
CA ALA A 346 9.20 17.67 24.78
C ALA A 346 10.25 16.55 24.90
N ARG A 347 10.35 15.66 23.91
CA ARG A 347 11.34 14.55 23.92
C ARG A 347 12.73 15.04 23.51
N PRO A 348 13.79 14.41 24.01
CA PRO A 348 15.18 14.83 23.74
C PRO A 348 15.60 14.60 22.27
N ALA A 349 14.98 13.67 21.59
CA ALA A 349 15.18 13.39 20.17
C ALA A 349 13.91 12.81 19.55
N LEU A 350 13.57 13.27 18.37
CA LEU A 350 12.47 12.76 17.57
C LEU A 350 13.00 12.02 16.34
N SER A 351 12.26 10.99 15.90
CA SER A 351 12.50 10.35 14.60
C SER A 351 12.06 11.27 13.45
N ALA A 352 12.56 11.03 12.24
CA ALA A 352 12.08 11.71 11.04
C ALA A 352 10.55 11.64 10.90
N ALA A 353 9.97 10.46 11.17
CA ALA A 353 8.53 10.26 11.12
C ALA A 353 7.77 11.07 12.19
N ALA A 354 8.36 11.28 13.37
CA ALA A 354 7.74 12.12 14.41
C ALA A 354 7.76 13.60 14.02
N HIS A 355 8.84 14.08 13.45
CA HIS A 355 8.92 15.43 12.90
C HIS A 355 7.89 15.62 11.76
N ALA A 356 7.76 14.65 10.84
CA ALA A 356 6.77 14.70 9.77
C ALA A 356 5.33 14.77 10.28
N ASP A 357 4.98 13.91 11.26
CA ASP A 357 3.64 13.91 11.85
C ASP A 357 3.36 15.20 12.64
N CYS A 358 4.36 15.78 13.34
CA CYS A 358 4.22 17.12 13.97
C CYS A 358 3.96 18.18 12.89
N GLY A 359 4.72 18.18 11.80
CA GLY A 359 4.52 19.09 10.68
C GLY A 359 3.12 19.00 10.09
N PHE A 360 2.65 17.78 9.83
CA PHE A 360 1.30 17.52 9.34
C PHE A 360 0.22 18.06 10.28
N VAL A 361 0.30 17.73 11.56
CA VAL A 361 -0.69 18.15 12.55
C VAL A 361 -0.75 19.67 12.68
N LEU A 362 0.41 20.34 12.79
CA LEU A 362 0.48 21.80 12.91
C LEU A 362 -0.06 22.50 11.65
N ALA A 363 0.29 22.01 10.46
CA ALA A 363 -0.20 22.54 9.19
C ALA A 363 -1.72 22.37 9.06
N ALA A 364 -2.25 21.20 9.43
CA ALA A 364 -3.68 20.94 9.39
C ALA A 364 -4.48 21.83 10.37
N ILE A 365 -3.99 22.03 11.60
CA ILE A 365 -4.61 22.93 12.57
C ILE A 365 -4.67 24.36 12.00
N ALA A 366 -3.58 24.84 11.40
CA ALA A 366 -3.52 26.15 10.78
C ALA A 366 -4.50 26.28 9.59
N GLN A 367 -4.52 25.29 8.70
CA GLN A 367 -5.41 25.28 7.52
C GLN A 367 -6.89 25.26 7.87
N HIS A 368 -7.25 24.67 8.99
CA HIS A 368 -8.64 24.65 9.49
C HIS A 368 -8.98 25.90 10.32
N HIS A 369 -8.06 26.87 10.42
CA HIS A 369 -8.24 28.08 11.22
C HIS A 369 -8.72 27.80 12.65
N ALA A 370 -8.24 26.69 13.23
CA ALA A 370 -8.70 26.25 14.55
C ALA A 370 -8.18 27.21 15.64
N ASP A 371 -9.09 27.67 16.51
CA ASP A 371 -8.70 28.43 17.70
C ASP A 371 -8.11 27.52 18.77
N VAL A 372 -6.81 27.42 18.78
CA VAL A 372 -6.03 26.63 19.74
C VAL A 372 -5.14 27.51 20.63
N GLY A 373 -5.41 28.83 20.65
CA GLY A 373 -4.60 29.80 21.42
C GLY A 373 -3.24 30.12 20.80
N THR A 374 -2.95 29.60 19.60
CA THR A 374 -1.70 29.88 18.85
C THR A 374 -2.06 30.41 17.48
N GLY A 375 -1.47 31.54 17.07
CA GLY A 375 -1.78 32.16 15.77
C GLY A 375 -1.36 31.28 14.59
N GLU A 376 -2.15 31.33 13.51
CA GLU A 376 -1.95 30.54 12.28
C GLU A 376 -0.51 30.65 11.73
N ALA A 377 0.04 31.87 11.64
CA ALA A 377 1.40 32.08 11.14
C ALA A 377 2.47 31.36 11.98
N ALA A 378 2.31 31.33 13.30
CA ALA A 378 3.23 30.64 14.19
C ALA A 378 3.13 29.11 14.03
N LEU A 379 1.92 28.58 13.84
CA LEU A 379 1.70 27.15 13.56
C LEU A 379 2.35 26.75 12.23
N LEU A 380 2.16 27.53 11.18
CA LEU A 380 2.73 27.27 9.85
C LEU A 380 4.28 27.36 9.86
N GLN A 381 4.84 28.32 10.59
CA GLN A 381 6.30 28.41 10.75
C GLN A 381 6.86 27.19 11.49
N ARG A 382 6.18 26.73 12.54
CA ARG A 382 6.58 25.51 13.26
C ARG A 382 6.44 24.28 12.36
N ALA A 383 5.33 24.15 11.65
CA ALA A 383 5.10 23.04 10.71
C ALA A 383 6.22 22.94 9.68
N ARG A 384 6.66 24.09 9.13
CA ARG A 384 7.79 24.14 8.20
C ARG A 384 9.06 23.60 8.85
N SER A 385 9.41 24.10 10.04
CA SER A 385 10.61 23.66 10.76
C SER A 385 10.59 22.15 11.01
N GLU A 386 9.42 21.60 11.35
CA GLU A 386 9.25 20.16 11.58
C GLU A 386 9.46 19.34 10.29
N TYR A 387 8.88 19.77 9.15
CA TYR A 387 9.11 19.10 7.86
C TYR A 387 10.58 19.21 7.41
N GLU A 388 11.23 20.35 7.58
CA GLU A 388 12.64 20.54 7.26
C GLU A 388 13.53 19.57 8.08
N GLN A 389 13.23 19.37 9.36
CA GLN A 389 13.93 18.41 10.21
C GLN A 389 13.64 16.96 9.78
N ALA A 390 12.39 16.63 9.45
CA ALA A 390 12.02 15.31 8.93
C ALA A 390 12.84 14.96 7.67
N ILE A 391 12.91 15.88 6.73
CA ILE A 391 13.64 15.72 5.46
C ILE A 391 15.16 15.65 5.69
N ALA A 392 15.69 16.46 6.63
CA ALA A 392 17.10 16.41 6.98
C ALA A 392 17.52 15.05 7.58
N LEU A 393 16.62 14.40 8.32
CA LEU A 393 16.84 13.08 8.90
C LEU A 393 16.58 11.94 7.90
N ASN A 394 15.60 12.10 7.01
CA ASN A 394 15.24 11.13 5.97
C ASN A 394 14.71 11.84 4.72
N GLY A 395 15.61 12.23 3.82
CA GLY A 395 15.28 12.93 2.57
C GLY A 395 14.55 12.07 1.52
N ASP A 396 14.41 10.79 1.76
CA ASP A 396 13.71 9.85 0.86
C ASP A 396 12.29 9.51 1.32
N ASP A 397 11.81 10.11 2.41
CA ASP A 397 10.45 9.88 2.88
C ASP A 397 9.43 10.60 2.00
N ILE A 398 8.83 9.84 1.08
CA ILE A 398 7.88 10.33 0.08
C ILE A 398 6.67 11.03 0.74
N ALA A 399 6.19 10.48 1.87
CA ALA A 399 5.03 11.05 2.56
C ALA A 399 5.33 12.45 3.08
N SER A 400 6.47 12.63 3.75
CA SER A 400 6.92 13.94 4.25
C SER A 400 7.12 14.95 3.13
N LEU A 401 7.77 14.54 2.05
CA LEU A 401 7.99 15.40 0.87
C LEU A 401 6.66 15.84 0.25
N TYR A 402 5.72 14.91 0.07
CA TYR A 402 4.42 15.19 -0.53
C TYR A 402 3.53 16.08 0.34
N GLU A 403 3.48 15.83 1.65
CA GLU A 403 2.71 16.64 2.61
C GLU A 403 3.29 18.06 2.72
N PHE A 404 4.61 18.19 2.77
CA PHE A 404 5.25 19.51 2.78
C PHE A 404 5.01 20.29 1.49
N ALA A 405 5.09 19.65 0.33
CA ALA A 405 4.72 20.29 -0.94
C ALA A 405 3.26 20.78 -0.95
N GLY A 406 2.35 20.02 -0.32
CA GLY A 406 0.94 20.44 -0.14
C GLY A 406 0.79 21.67 0.75
N MET A 407 1.54 21.78 1.83
CA MET A 407 1.56 22.94 2.69
C MET A 407 2.11 24.18 1.94
N ILE A 408 3.21 24.03 1.20
CA ILE A 408 3.81 25.08 0.38
C ILE A 408 2.84 25.58 -0.70
N GLU A 409 2.13 24.66 -1.39
CA GLU A 409 1.09 25.02 -2.37
C GLU A 409 -0.01 25.87 -1.73
N ALA A 410 -0.53 25.46 -0.57
CA ALA A 410 -1.57 26.17 0.15
C ALA A 410 -1.15 27.60 0.54
N GLN A 411 0.12 27.79 0.92
CA GLN A 411 0.68 29.11 1.29
C GLN A 411 1.14 29.92 0.07
N LYS A 412 1.24 29.33 -1.11
CA LYS A 412 1.85 29.91 -2.30
C LYS A 412 3.28 30.42 -2.07
N ASP A 413 4.05 29.69 -1.26
CA ASP A 413 5.39 30.09 -0.85
C ASP A 413 6.42 29.71 -1.92
N VAL A 414 6.74 30.68 -2.78
CA VAL A 414 7.70 30.51 -3.89
C VAL A 414 9.11 30.17 -3.40
N GLU A 415 9.55 30.77 -2.28
CA GLU A 415 10.89 30.52 -1.74
C GLU A 415 11.03 29.07 -1.23
N ALA A 416 10.04 28.62 -0.48
CA ALA A 416 10.01 27.23 0.01
C ALA A 416 9.86 26.23 -1.15
N ALA A 417 9.05 26.54 -2.18
CA ALA A 417 8.92 25.71 -3.37
C ALA A 417 10.27 25.53 -4.08
N ASN A 418 11.00 26.61 -4.29
CA ASN A 418 12.31 26.56 -4.94
C ASN A 418 13.36 25.80 -4.10
N LYS A 419 13.26 25.79 -2.78
CA LYS A 419 14.14 25.02 -1.90
C LYS A 419 13.81 23.52 -1.90
N LEU A 420 12.50 23.17 -1.88
CA LEU A 420 12.08 21.76 -1.79
C LEU A 420 12.16 21.06 -3.15
N LYS A 421 11.91 21.76 -4.29
CA LYS A 421 11.89 21.19 -5.63
C LYS A 421 13.10 20.29 -5.92
N PRO A 422 14.37 20.74 -5.77
CA PRO A 422 15.54 19.91 -6.09
C PRO A 422 15.65 18.64 -5.21
N VAL A 423 15.24 18.71 -3.95
CA VAL A 423 15.23 17.53 -3.05
C VAL A 423 14.23 16.50 -3.55
N MET A 424 13.05 16.98 -3.94
CA MET A 424 11.97 16.13 -4.42
C MET A 424 12.26 15.57 -5.83
N GLU A 425 12.95 16.34 -6.70
CA GLU A 425 13.46 15.85 -7.99
C GLU A 425 14.46 14.71 -7.79
N GLN A 426 15.40 14.85 -6.87
CA GLN A 426 16.35 13.79 -6.54
C GLN A 426 15.65 12.52 -6.01
N ALA A 427 14.60 12.67 -5.19
CA ALA A 427 13.80 11.54 -4.74
C ALA A 427 13.02 10.90 -5.92
N PHE A 428 12.50 11.72 -6.83
CA PHE A 428 11.80 11.27 -8.04
C PHE A 428 12.75 10.55 -9.01
N ASP A 429 13.97 11.02 -9.21
CA ASP A 429 14.97 10.37 -10.05
C ASP A 429 15.31 8.94 -9.57
N ARG A 430 15.20 8.70 -8.26
CA ARG A 430 15.33 7.36 -7.69
C ARG A 430 14.04 6.52 -7.79
N ASN A 431 12.90 7.17 -7.97
CA ASN A 431 11.56 6.56 -7.95
C ASN A 431 10.66 7.19 -9.03
N HIS A 432 11.07 7.18 -10.31
CA HIS A 432 10.35 7.88 -11.40
C HIS A 432 8.94 7.37 -11.67
N HIS A 433 8.54 6.28 -11.04
CA HIS A 433 7.21 5.72 -11.13
C HIS A 433 6.34 6.06 -9.91
N ASP A 434 6.79 6.94 -9.01
CA ASP A 434 5.98 7.34 -7.87
C ASP A 434 5.08 8.52 -8.21
N ALA A 435 3.76 8.25 -8.24
CA ALA A 435 2.74 9.24 -8.56
C ALA A 435 2.65 10.37 -7.52
N GLU A 436 2.95 10.11 -6.25
CA GLU A 436 2.90 11.13 -5.20
C GLU A 436 4.06 12.11 -5.32
N LEU A 437 5.28 11.63 -5.61
CA LEU A 437 6.41 12.50 -5.92
C LEU A 437 6.13 13.36 -7.15
N ALA A 438 5.65 12.75 -8.25
CA ALA A 438 5.30 13.50 -9.45
C ALA A 438 4.23 14.57 -9.16
N ARG A 439 3.17 14.22 -8.42
CA ARG A 439 2.11 15.16 -8.03
C ARG A 439 2.62 16.27 -7.12
N GLY A 440 3.53 15.96 -6.19
CA GLY A 440 4.16 16.96 -5.33
C GLY A 440 5.02 17.94 -6.14
N LEU A 441 5.80 17.45 -7.11
CA LEU A 441 6.59 18.28 -8.02
C LEU A 441 5.70 19.20 -8.87
N VAL A 442 4.55 18.70 -9.36
CA VAL A 442 3.56 19.56 -10.04
C VAL A 442 3.13 20.74 -9.16
N ARG A 443 2.86 20.50 -7.87
CA ARG A 443 2.48 21.54 -6.92
C ARG A 443 3.57 22.60 -6.79
N LEU A 444 4.81 22.18 -6.58
CA LEU A 444 5.95 23.08 -6.41
C LEU A 444 6.24 23.89 -7.67
N CYS A 445 6.21 23.26 -8.84
CA CYS A 445 6.40 23.93 -10.14
C CYS A 445 5.30 24.97 -10.41
N LEU A 446 4.04 24.68 -10.06
CA LEU A 446 2.96 25.64 -10.21
C LEU A 446 3.10 26.84 -9.26
N VAL A 447 3.58 26.63 -8.04
CA VAL A 447 3.87 27.71 -7.08
C VAL A 447 5.01 28.61 -7.58
N SER A 448 6.08 28.01 -8.15
CA SER A 448 7.21 28.75 -8.72
C SER A 448 6.94 29.33 -10.10
N GLY A 449 5.81 28.99 -10.74
CA GLY A 449 5.45 29.47 -12.08
C GLY A 449 6.15 28.77 -13.24
N ASP A 450 6.80 27.63 -12.96
CA ASP A 450 7.51 26.81 -13.94
C ASP A 450 6.52 25.82 -14.61
N LEU A 451 5.84 26.32 -15.65
CA LEU A 451 4.79 25.55 -16.33
C LEU A 451 5.33 24.38 -17.15
N ASP A 452 6.55 24.47 -17.68
CA ASP A 452 7.12 23.41 -18.52
C ASP A 452 7.48 22.20 -17.66
N ASP A 453 8.15 22.39 -16.53
CA ASP A 453 8.40 21.34 -15.57
C ASP A 453 7.10 20.82 -14.93
N ALA A 454 6.14 21.72 -14.65
CA ALA A 454 4.82 21.31 -14.16
C ALA A 454 4.13 20.35 -15.14
N LEU A 455 4.22 20.61 -16.46
CA LEU A 455 3.67 19.72 -17.47
C LEU A 455 4.40 18.39 -17.54
N LYS A 456 5.74 18.40 -17.50
CA LYS A 456 6.57 17.20 -17.46
C LYS A 456 6.14 16.25 -16.30
N PHE A 457 6.06 16.81 -15.10
CA PHE A 457 5.68 16.01 -13.92
C PHE A 457 4.19 15.63 -13.90
N ALA A 458 3.30 16.44 -14.46
CA ALA A 458 1.88 16.09 -14.58
C ALA A 458 1.65 14.91 -15.53
N VAL A 459 2.42 14.83 -16.63
CA VAL A 459 2.41 13.66 -17.51
C VAL A 459 2.96 12.43 -16.77
N ALA A 460 4.07 12.57 -16.05
CA ALA A 460 4.61 11.47 -15.23
C ALA A 460 3.60 11.02 -14.15
N TRP A 461 2.87 11.93 -13.52
CA TRP A 461 1.79 11.57 -12.59
C TRP A 461 0.66 10.80 -13.30
N GLN A 462 0.23 11.27 -14.49
CA GLN A 462 -0.81 10.59 -15.29
C GLN A 462 -0.40 9.17 -15.67
N GLU A 463 0.84 8.97 -16.10
CA GLU A 463 1.39 7.67 -16.48
C GLU A 463 1.48 6.69 -15.30
N ASN A 464 1.68 7.22 -14.09
CA ASN A 464 1.88 6.44 -12.86
C ASN A 464 0.68 6.48 -11.90
N ALA A 465 -0.47 6.99 -12.32
CA ALA A 465 -1.66 7.08 -11.49
C ALA A 465 -2.11 5.71 -10.96
N LYS A 466 -2.41 5.64 -9.65
CA LYS A 466 -2.70 4.39 -8.93
C LYS A 466 -4.17 3.98 -8.99
N SER A 467 -5.05 4.86 -9.48
CA SER A 467 -6.50 4.62 -9.60
C SER A 467 -7.08 5.43 -10.76
N ASN A 468 -8.29 5.07 -11.21
CA ASN A 468 -9.00 5.85 -12.23
C ASN A 468 -9.24 7.30 -11.76
N THR A 469 -9.61 7.50 -10.50
CA THR A 469 -9.81 8.85 -9.94
C THR A 469 -8.51 9.66 -9.95
N ASP A 470 -7.38 9.04 -9.65
CA ASP A 470 -6.07 9.67 -9.67
C ASP A 470 -5.65 10.01 -11.11
N GLU A 471 -5.91 9.12 -12.06
CA GLU A 471 -5.68 9.33 -13.51
C GLU A 471 -6.55 10.48 -14.05
N ASP A 472 -7.84 10.53 -13.70
CA ASP A 472 -8.73 11.61 -14.09
C ASP A 472 -8.26 12.96 -13.56
N GLN A 473 -7.78 13.00 -12.31
CA GLN A 473 -7.20 14.21 -11.70
C GLN A 473 -5.92 14.63 -12.43
N ALA A 474 -5.03 13.70 -12.74
CA ALA A 474 -3.80 13.96 -13.47
C ALA A 474 -4.10 14.47 -14.89
N THR A 475 -5.01 13.80 -15.60
CA THR A 475 -5.47 14.20 -16.95
C THR A 475 -6.04 15.62 -16.96
N ALA A 476 -6.91 15.94 -16.00
CA ALA A 476 -7.44 17.28 -15.86
C ALA A 476 -6.35 18.33 -15.55
N ARG A 477 -5.34 17.94 -14.77
CA ARG A 477 -4.20 18.80 -14.45
C ARG A 477 -3.32 19.05 -15.67
N VAL A 478 -3.00 18.03 -16.45
CA VAL A 478 -2.27 18.13 -17.73
C VAL A 478 -2.99 19.08 -18.68
N ALA A 479 -4.29 18.94 -18.87
CA ALA A 479 -5.09 19.80 -19.74
C ALA A 479 -5.05 21.28 -19.31
N ARG A 480 -5.19 21.54 -17.99
CA ARG A 480 -5.13 22.91 -17.44
C ARG A 480 -3.76 23.56 -17.64
N ILE A 481 -2.66 22.81 -17.42
CA ILE A 481 -1.30 23.33 -17.59
C ILE A 481 -1.05 23.65 -19.07
N LYS A 482 -1.44 22.77 -20.01
CA LYS A 482 -1.33 23.04 -21.46
C LYS A 482 -2.06 24.31 -21.86
N ALA A 483 -3.31 24.48 -21.41
CA ALA A 483 -4.07 25.69 -21.68
C ALA A 483 -3.38 26.96 -21.11
N SER A 484 -2.74 26.87 -19.94
CA SER A 484 -2.01 27.98 -19.35
C SER A 484 -0.75 28.35 -20.16
N ILE A 485 -0.04 27.35 -20.71
CA ILE A 485 1.12 27.55 -21.59
C ILE A 485 0.69 28.24 -22.91
N GLU A 486 -0.38 27.74 -23.54
CA GLU A 486 -0.93 28.33 -24.79
C GLU A 486 -1.36 29.76 -24.58
N HIS A 487 -2.06 30.05 -23.49
CA HIS A 487 -2.48 31.43 -23.17
C HIS A 487 -1.28 32.37 -22.94
N ARG A 488 -0.21 31.89 -22.29
CA ARG A 488 1.01 32.66 -22.07
C ARG A 488 1.75 32.96 -23.38
N SER A 489 1.77 31.98 -24.30
CA SER A 489 2.38 32.14 -25.63
C SER A 489 1.61 33.11 -26.51
N SER A 490 0.27 33.11 -26.48
CA SER A 490 -0.56 34.05 -27.22
C SER A 490 -0.47 35.48 -26.68
N ALA A 491 -0.45 35.63 -25.34
CA ALA A 491 -0.31 36.96 -24.72
C ALA A 491 1.09 37.60 -24.96
N GLY A 492 2.13 36.76 -25.14
CA GLY A 492 3.47 37.24 -25.53
C GLY A 492 3.60 37.62 -27.00
N ALA A 493 2.74 37.07 -27.86
CA ALA A 493 2.73 37.40 -29.31
C ALA A 493 1.98 38.70 -29.63
N ASP A 494 1.05 39.13 -28.75
CA ASP A 494 0.26 40.35 -28.93
C ASP A 494 0.94 41.65 -28.43
N ASN A 495 2.19 41.57 -27.95
CA ASN A 495 2.97 42.75 -27.54
C ASN A 495 4.24 42.94 -28.42
N PRO A 496 4.11 43.37 -29.68
CA PRO A 496 5.26 43.81 -30.46
C PRO A 496 5.67 45.19 -29.94
N ASN A 497 6.91 45.31 -29.42
CA ASN A 497 7.53 46.61 -29.10
C ASN A 497 7.40 47.62 -30.21
#